data_7a6cd89852ea26809a31ab478e881391
#
_entry.id   7a6cd89852ea26809a31ab478e881391
#
_cell.length_a   1.000
_cell.length_b   1.000
_cell.length_c   1.000
_cell.angle_alpha   90.00
_cell.angle_beta   90.00
_cell.angle_gamma   90.00
#
_symmetry.space_group_name_H-M   'P 1'
#
loop_
_entity.id
_entity.type
_entity.pdbx_description
1 polymer ?
#
loop_
_entity_poly.entity_id
_entity_poly.type
_entity_poly.pdbx_seq_one_letter_code
_entity_poly.pdbx_strand_id
1 'polypeptide(L)' 'MLHKYQVTIVMPDGSRGTAWGLFASQWAAIESYLDVFATAKRVSARRLA' A
#
# COMPACT_ATOMS: atom_id res chain seq x y z
N MET A 1 -6.18 -12.34 12.00
CA MET A 1 -7.40 -11.70 11.49
C MET A 1 -7.02 -10.62 10.48
N LEU A 2 -7.74 -10.54 9.38
CA LEU A 2 -7.44 -9.56 8.34
C LEU A 2 -8.25 -8.27 8.56
N HIS A 3 -7.62 -7.15 8.20
CA HIS A 3 -8.26 -5.85 8.28
C HIS A 3 -8.17 -5.19 6.91
N LYS A 4 -9.11 -4.30 6.63
CA LYS A 4 -9.12 -3.55 5.38
C LYS A 4 -8.15 -2.38 5.45
N TYR A 5 -7.29 -2.27 4.45
CA TYR A 5 -6.32 -1.18 4.34
C TYR A 5 -6.48 -0.45 3.02
N GLN A 6 -6.27 0.84 3.06
CA GLN A 6 -6.12 1.66 1.87
C GLN A 6 -4.61 1.88 1.67
N VAL A 7 -4.12 1.51 0.50
CA VAL A 7 -2.70 1.65 0.17
C VAL A 7 -2.53 2.74 -0.86
N THR A 8 -1.65 3.68 -0.59
CA THR A 8 -1.32 4.76 -1.50
C THR A 8 0.09 4.55 -2.04
N ILE A 9 0.22 4.54 -3.35
CA ILE A 9 1.49 4.37 -4.04
C ILE A 9 1.83 5.69 -4.74
N VAL A 10 3.02 6.22 -4.48
CA VAL A 10 3.53 7.42 -5.14
C VAL A 10 4.71 7.00 -6.01
N MET A 11 4.61 7.27 -7.30
CA MET A 11 5.66 6.94 -8.26
C MET A 11 6.71 8.05 -8.33
N PRO A 12 7.92 7.75 -8.85
CA PRO A 12 8.99 8.76 -8.93
C PRO A 12 8.63 10.00 -9.75
N ASP A 13 7.71 9.88 -10.69
CA ASP A 13 7.26 11.00 -11.52
C ASP A 13 6.19 11.86 -10.84
N GLY A 14 5.80 11.50 -9.61
CA GLY A 14 4.78 12.21 -8.85
C GLY A 14 3.37 11.68 -9.01
N SER A 15 3.16 10.71 -9.90
CA SER A 15 1.84 10.11 -10.05
C SER A 15 1.48 9.28 -8.82
N ARG A 16 0.19 9.14 -8.56
CA ARG A 16 -0.33 8.43 -7.39
C ARG A 16 -1.34 7.39 -7.80
N GLY A 17 -1.34 6.28 -7.08
CA GLY A 17 -2.35 5.25 -7.21
C GLY A 17 -2.87 4.88 -5.84
N THR A 18 -4.11 4.40 -5.80
CA THR A 18 -4.73 3.95 -4.57
C THR A 18 -5.31 2.57 -4.78
N ALA A 19 -5.12 1.70 -3.78
CA ALA A 19 -5.65 0.34 -3.81
C ALA A 19 -6.20 -0.02 -2.44
N TRP A 20 -7.07 -1.01 -2.40
CA TRP A 20 -7.65 -1.52 -1.16
C TRP A 20 -7.48 -3.02 -1.10
N GLY A 21 -7.29 -3.55 0.10
CA GLY A 21 -7.18 -4.98 0.28
C GLY A 21 -7.25 -5.36 1.74
N LEU A 22 -7.32 -6.66 1.98
CA LEU A 22 -7.34 -7.22 3.33
C LEU A 22 -5.94 -7.74 3.67
N PHE A 23 -5.41 -7.26 4.79
CA PHE A 23 -4.08 -7.63 5.26
C PHE A 23 -4.08 -7.82 6.77
N ALA A 24 -3.13 -8.60 7.25
CA ALA A 24 -3.02 -8.87 8.68
C ALA A 24 -2.51 -7.65 9.46
N SER A 25 -1.71 -6.80 8.84
CA SER A 25 -1.15 -5.61 9.47
C SER A 25 -0.83 -4.56 8.41
N GLN A 26 -0.58 -3.33 8.88
CA GLN A 26 -0.14 -2.25 8.02
C GLN A 26 1.14 -2.62 7.27
N TRP A 27 2.09 -3.24 7.97
CA TRP A 27 3.36 -3.62 7.36
C TRP A 27 3.17 -4.68 6.28
N ALA A 28 2.28 -5.64 6.51
CA ALA A 28 1.96 -6.66 5.51
C ALA A 28 1.39 -6.03 4.24
N ALA A 29 0.53 -5.02 4.39
CA ALA A 29 -0.02 -4.29 3.25
C ALA A 29 1.07 -3.58 2.47
N ILE A 30 1.97 -2.87 3.16
CA ILE A 30 3.07 -2.13 2.53
C ILE A 30 4.00 -3.09 1.79
N GLU A 31 4.42 -4.18 2.42
CA GLU A 31 5.31 -5.15 1.81
C GLU A 31 4.72 -5.76 0.54
N SER A 32 3.43 -6.07 0.56
CA SER A 32 2.74 -6.65 -0.58
C SER A 32 2.82 -5.74 -1.80
N TYR A 33 2.65 -4.44 -1.60
CA TYR A 33 2.67 -3.48 -2.72
C TYR A 33 4.08 -3.05 -3.08
N LEU A 34 5.02 -3.04 -2.15
CA LEU A 34 6.42 -2.78 -2.47
C LEU A 34 6.98 -3.83 -3.43
N ASP A 35 6.54 -5.07 -3.27
CA ASP A 35 6.98 -6.16 -4.14
C ASP A 35 6.47 -5.96 -5.58
N VAL A 36 5.25 -5.49 -5.72
CA VAL A 36 4.63 -5.24 -7.03
C VAL A 36 5.12 -3.93 -7.65
N PHE A 37 5.30 -2.89 -6.84
CA PHE A 37 5.71 -1.57 -7.29
C PHE A 37 7.11 -1.23 -6.77
N ALA A 38 8.09 -2.06 -7.15
CA ALA A 38 9.46 -1.94 -6.64
C ALA A 38 10.11 -0.59 -6.96
N THR A 39 9.63 0.11 -8.00
CA THR A 39 10.16 1.42 -8.38
C THR A 39 9.42 2.59 -7.75
N ALA A 40 8.42 2.32 -6.93
CA ALA A 40 7.65 3.37 -6.30
C ALA A 40 8.54 4.22 -5.39
N LYS A 41 8.31 5.52 -5.41
CA LYS A 41 8.99 6.45 -4.51
C LYS A 41 8.55 6.23 -3.07
N ARG A 42 7.28 5.92 -2.87
CA ARG A 42 6.69 5.76 -1.55
C ARG A 42 5.46 4.87 -1.60
N VAL A 43 5.36 3.99 -0.64
CA VAL A 43 4.16 3.18 -0.43
C VAL A 43 3.74 3.37 1.01
N SER A 44 2.49 3.72 1.23
CA SER A 44 1.94 3.87 2.57
C SER A 44 0.61 3.14 2.67
N ALA A 45 0.27 2.72 3.87
CA ALA A 45 -0.98 2.02 4.12
C ALA A 45 -1.67 2.61 5.33
N ARG A 46 -3.00 2.67 5.25
CA ARG A 46 -3.84 3.19 6.31
C ARG A 46 -4.97 2.21 6.58
N ARG A 47 -5.14 1.83 7.83
CA ARG A 47 -6.22 0.94 8.21
C ARG A 47 -7.56 1.69 8.16
N LEU A 48 -8.50 1.06 7.49
CA LEU A 48 -9.89 1.54 7.49
C LEU A 48 -10.65 0.82 8.60
N ALA A 49 -11.49 1.53 9.26
CA ALA A 49 -12.21 1.02 10.43
C ALA A 49 -12.99 -0.26 10.17
#